data_6b062b86149e7f6db2c63c0f8051a389
#
_entry.id   6b062b86149e7f6db2c63c0f8051a389
#
_cell.length_a   1.000
_cell.length_b   1.000
_cell.length_c   1.000
_cell.angle_alpha   90.00
_cell.angle_beta   90.00
_cell.angle_gamma   90.00
#
_symmetry.space_group_name_H-M   'P 1'
#
loop_
_entity.id
_entity.type
_entity.pdbx_description
1 polymer ?
#
loop_
_entity_poly.entity_id
_entity_poly.type
_entity_poly.pdbx_seq_one_letter_code
_entity_poly.pdbx_strand_id
1 'polypeptide(L)'
;MKRLLPYGSANFEEIATGNFYYIDKTMYIEKLENVKFPIFLRPRRFGKSLHTEMLRCYYDLKMKDRFNEIFGKLYIGKNPTGNQNKYFFLKLNFSGMFALSEMNENELKTSFDKHIAGSLSGFLSTYSTNFNLSTERINELKNEYKEDAAKAFSNFCNLVAT
;
A
#
# COMPACT_ATOMS: atom_id res chain seq x y z
N MET A 1 7.69 15.26 28.00
CA MET A 1 6.71 14.15 27.88
C MET A 1 7.43 12.89 27.45
N LYS A 2 7.20 11.73 28.10
CA LYS A 2 7.88 10.46 27.75
C LYS A 2 7.25 9.89 26.47
N ARG A 3 8.07 9.55 25.46
CA ARG A 3 7.57 8.94 24.20
C ARG A 3 7.17 7.49 24.45
N LEU A 4 6.12 7.04 23.75
CA LEU A 4 5.63 5.67 23.80
C LEU A 4 6.37 4.81 22.77
N LEU A 5 6.57 3.52 23.07
CA LEU A 5 7.08 2.57 22.09
C LEU A 5 5.91 2.06 21.22
N PRO A 6 6.01 2.09 19.87
CA PRO A 6 4.95 1.64 18.97
C PRO A 6 4.93 0.11 18.87
N TYR A 7 4.69 -0.57 19.99
CA TYR A 7 4.71 -2.04 20.01
C TYR A 7 3.55 -2.62 19.19
N GLY A 8 3.88 -3.43 18.19
CA GLY A 8 2.88 -4.11 17.34
C GLY A 8 2.17 -3.22 16.31
N SER A 9 2.36 -1.91 16.31
CA SER A 9 1.78 -1.03 15.30
C SER A 9 2.60 -1.03 14.01
N ALA A 10 1.93 -1.19 12.87
CA ALA A 10 2.48 -0.97 11.53
C ALA A 10 1.87 0.28 10.87
N ASN A 11 1.08 1.06 11.59
CA ASN A 11 0.48 2.29 11.10
C ASN A 11 1.50 3.43 11.17
N PHE A 12 2.10 3.76 10.02
CA PHE A 12 3.13 4.80 9.96
C PHE A 12 2.56 6.21 10.25
N GLU A 13 1.34 6.50 9.80
CA GLU A 13 0.69 7.79 10.07
C GLU A 13 0.58 8.05 11.58
N GLU A 14 0.05 7.07 12.31
CA GLU A 14 -0.11 7.14 13.76
C GLU A 14 1.24 7.34 14.47
N ILE A 15 2.28 6.61 14.02
CA ILE A 15 3.61 6.69 14.63
C ILE A 15 4.27 8.05 14.35
N ALA A 16 4.14 8.56 13.13
CA ALA A 16 4.78 9.81 12.71
C ALA A 16 4.11 11.05 13.32
N THR A 17 2.78 11.04 13.48
CA THR A 17 2.01 12.17 14.01
C THR A 17 1.83 12.11 15.51
N GLY A 18 1.91 10.91 16.11
CA GLY A 18 1.74 10.69 17.55
C GLY A 18 3.02 10.90 18.34
N ASN A 19 2.91 10.69 19.66
CA ASN A 19 4.04 10.81 20.60
C ASN A 19 4.78 9.47 20.74
N PHE A 20 5.17 8.87 19.61
CA PHE A 20 5.89 7.60 19.59
C PHE A 20 7.40 7.78 19.38
N TYR A 21 8.16 6.80 19.87
CA TYR A 21 9.58 6.71 19.57
C TYR A 21 9.75 6.11 18.16
N TYR A 22 10.27 6.89 17.24
CA TYR A 22 10.55 6.47 15.87
C TYR A 22 11.98 6.78 15.48
N ILE A 23 12.70 5.80 14.94
CA ILE A 23 14.02 5.99 14.36
C ILE A 23 13.82 6.31 12.88
N ASP A 24 14.17 7.53 12.49
CA ASP A 24 13.99 7.97 11.12
C ASP A 24 14.87 7.19 10.15
N LYS A 25 14.22 6.50 9.23
CA LYS A 25 14.84 5.76 8.12
C LYS A 25 14.36 6.26 6.76
N THR A 26 13.70 7.42 6.72
CA THR A 26 13.12 7.95 5.48
C THR A 26 14.16 8.37 4.45
N MET A 27 15.43 8.56 4.85
CA MET A 27 16.56 8.78 3.94
C MET A 27 16.78 7.64 2.92
N TYR A 28 16.29 6.44 3.23
CA TYR A 28 16.40 5.32 2.29
C TYR A 28 15.42 5.40 1.12
N ILE A 29 14.43 6.29 1.13
CA ILE A 29 13.50 6.51 0.01
C ILE A 29 14.27 6.91 -1.24
N GLU A 30 15.20 7.87 -1.14
CA GLU A 30 16.06 8.28 -2.27
C GLU A 30 16.84 7.11 -2.88
N LYS A 31 17.35 6.21 -2.00
CA LYS A 31 18.10 5.03 -2.45
C LYS A 31 17.21 4.02 -3.15
N LEU A 32 15.96 3.85 -2.68
CA LEU A 32 14.99 2.95 -3.28
C LEU A 32 14.56 3.42 -4.67
N GLU A 33 14.46 4.72 -4.91
CA GLU A 33 14.10 5.28 -6.22
C GLU A 33 15.11 4.97 -7.32
N ASN A 34 16.36 4.66 -6.94
CA ASN A 34 17.39 4.22 -7.89
C ASN A 34 17.33 2.71 -8.21
N VAL A 35 16.41 1.95 -7.58
CA VAL A 35 16.25 0.51 -7.79
C VAL A 35 14.92 0.23 -8.46
N LYS A 36 14.94 -0.25 -9.70
CA LYS A 36 13.73 -0.46 -10.51
C LYS A 36 12.76 -1.47 -9.87
N PHE A 37 13.27 -2.55 -9.30
CA PHE A 37 12.48 -3.61 -8.65
C PHE A 37 13.09 -3.95 -7.29
N PRO A 38 12.82 -3.14 -6.25
CA PRO A 38 13.40 -3.37 -4.93
C PRO A 38 12.79 -4.59 -4.25
N ILE A 39 13.64 -5.50 -3.79
CA ILE A 39 13.25 -6.63 -2.95
C ILE A 39 13.74 -6.35 -1.53
N PHE A 40 12.82 -6.29 -0.58
CA PHE A 40 13.11 -5.98 0.82
C PHE A 40 13.02 -7.23 1.69
N LEU A 41 14.15 -7.89 1.91
CA LEU A 41 14.25 -9.08 2.74
C LEU A 41 14.68 -8.72 4.16
N ARG A 42 13.86 -9.04 5.14
CA ARG A 42 14.15 -8.86 6.57
C ARG A 42 13.48 -9.97 7.39
N PRO A 43 14.03 -10.35 8.54
CA PRO A 43 13.37 -11.26 9.46
C PRO A 43 11.98 -10.78 9.88
N ARG A 44 11.19 -11.65 10.51
CA ARG A 44 9.92 -11.25 11.11
C ARG A 44 10.15 -10.15 12.16
N ARG A 45 9.19 -9.23 12.33
CA ARG A 45 9.21 -8.10 13.30
C ARG A 45 10.30 -7.04 13.08
N PHE A 46 10.98 -7.04 11.93
CA PHE A 46 11.96 -6.00 11.55
C PHE A 46 11.35 -4.83 10.76
N GLY A 47 10.06 -4.54 10.96
CA GLY A 47 9.42 -3.34 10.45
C GLY A 47 9.09 -3.34 8.95
N LYS A 48 9.00 -4.51 8.28
CA LYS A 48 8.63 -4.58 6.84
C LYS A 48 7.31 -3.88 6.56
N SER A 49 6.26 -4.22 7.31
CA SER A 49 4.93 -3.62 7.13
C SER A 49 4.93 -2.12 7.40
N LEU A 50 5.65 -1.68 8.44
CA LEU A 50 5.81 -0.27 8.74
C LEU A 50 6.54 0.47 7.62
N HIS A 51 7.57 -0.14 7.02
CA HIS A 51 8.28 0.43 5.88
C HIS A 51 7.38 0.55 4.65
N THR A 52 6.57 -0.48 4.37
CA THR A 52 5.59 -0.42 3.28
C THR A 52 4.56 0.69 3.50
N GLU A 53 4.06 0.86 4.73
CA GLU A 53 3.15 1.96 5.06
C GLU A 53 3.81 3.34 4.95
N MET A 54 5.07 3.45 5.33
CA MET A 54 5.85 4.68 5.13
C MET A 54 5.95 5.04 3.63
N LEU A 55 6.25 4.06 2.77
CA LEU A 55 6.28 4.27 1.32
C LEU A 55 4.90 4.65 0.77
N ARG A 56 3.83 4.01 1.25
CA ARG A 56 2.46 4.41 0.91
C ARG A 56 2.21 5.87 1.26
N CYS A 57 2.48 6.27 2.49
CA CYS A 57 2.28 7.65 2.93
C CYS A 57 3.08 8.66 2.09
N TYR A 58 4.27 8.26 1.62
CA TYR A 58 5.14 9.12 0.84
C TYR A 58 4.68 9.28 -0.62
N TYR A 59 4.32 8.17 -1.28
CA TYR A 59 4.03 8.18 -2.72
C TYR A 59 2.56 8.38 -3.06
N ASP A 60 1.63 7.99 -2.17
CA ASP A 60 0.19 8.03 -2.42
C ASP A 60 -0.31 9.46 -2.56
N LEU A 61 -0.92 9.76 -3.70
CA LEU A 61 -1.50 11.08 -3.98
C LEU A 61 -2.59 11.50 -2.97
N LYS A 62 -3.27 10.54 -2.32
CA LYS A 62 -4.27 10.83 -1.27
C LYS A 62 -3.64 11.34 0.04
N MET A 63 -2.32 11.22 0.20
CA MET A 63 -1.59 11.70 1.36
C MET A 63 -1.03 13.13 1.20
N LYS A 64 -1.29 13.77 0.06
CA LYS A 64 -0.72 15.08 -0.31
C LYS A 64 -1.00 16.14 0.75
N ASP A 65 -2.22 16.28 1.21
CA ASP A 65 -2.61 17.32 2.17
C ASP A 65 -2.04 17.08 3.58
N ARG A 66 -1.65 15.83 3.86
CA ARG A 66 -1.08 15.41 5.15
C ARG A 66 0.43 15.24 5.13
N PHE A 67 1.07 15.52 3.99
CA PHE A 67 2.51 15.31 3.82
C PHE A 67 3.34 16.01 4.90
N ASN A 68 3.09 17.29 5.15
CA ASN A 68 3.82 18.06 6.15
C ASN A 68 3.57 17.59 7.59
N GLU A 69 2.35 17.14 7.89
CA GLU A 69 2.01 16.57 9.19
C GLU A 69 2.82 15.30 9.46
N ILE A 70 2.91 14.41 8.46
CA ILE A 70 3.54 13.09 8.59
C ILE A 70 5.06 13.17 8.47
N PHE A 71 5.57 13.89 7.48
CA PHE A 71 7.00 13.90 7.13
C PHE A 71 7.76 15.17 7.52
N GLY A 72 7.10 16.26 7.87
CA GLY A 72 7.75 17.57 8.04
C GLY A 72 8.90 17.58 9.06
N LYS A 73 8.89 16.68 10.06
CA LYS A 73 9.96 16.53 11.05
C LYS A 73 11.04 15.53 10.66
N LEU A 74 10.82 14.73 9.61
CA LEU A 74 11.67 13.65 9.17
C LEU A 74 12.64 14.11 8.06
N TYR A 75 13.67 13.32 7.80
CA TYR A 75 14.68 13.63 6.77
C TYR A 75 14.04 13.90 5.41
N ILE A 76 13.17 12.99 4.94
CA ILE A 76 12.56 13.08 3.60
C ILE A 76 11.56 14.26 3.47
N GLY A 77 10.98 14.70 4.56
CA GLY A 77 10.12 15.88 4.55
C GLY A 77 10.91 17.18 4.35
N LYS A 78 12.18 17.21 4.79
CA LYS A 78 13.10 18.33 4.57
C LYS A 78 13.83 18.23 3.22
N ASN A 79 14.00 17.03 2.69
CA ASN A 79 14.71 16.72 1.46
C ASN A 79 13.85 15.83 0.54
N PRO A 80 12.71 16.32 0.04
CA PRO A 80 11.82 15.52 -0.79
C PRO A 80 12.44 15.21 -2.15
N THR A 81 12.22 14.01 -2.67
CA THR A 81 12.79 13.57 -3.97
C THR A 81 12.07 14.16 -5.19
N GLY A 82 10.95 14.85 -4.98
CA GLY A 82 10.11 15.31 -6.06
C GLY A 82 9.09 14.28 -6.55
N ASN A 83 9.13 13.05 -6.06
CA ASN A 83 8.17 11.97 -6.38
C ASN A 83 7.07 11.80 -5.32
N GLN A 84 7.09 12.62 -4.27
CA GLN A 84 6.11 12.56 -3.19
C GLN A 84 4.69 12.83 -3.71
N ASN A 85 3.76 12.02 -3.23
CA ASN A 85 2.31 12.16 -3.46
C ASN A 85 1.90 12.29 -4.95
N LYS A 86 2.57 11.53 -5.82
CA LYS A 86 2.32 11.56 -7.28
C LYS A 86 1.74 10.28 -7.84
N TYR A 87 1.65 9.22 -7.04
CA TYR A 87 1.30 7.89 -7.53
C TYR A 87 0.00 7.39 -6.93
N PHE A 88 -0.66 6.52 -7.66
CA PHE A 88 -1.66 5.61 -7.11
C PHE A 88 -0.96 4.46 -6.42
N PHE A 89 -1.43 4.06 -5.26
CA PHE A 89 -0.80 3.01 -4.46
C PHE A 89 -1.70 1.77 -4.38
N LEU A 90 -1.29 0.68 -5.01
CA LEU A 90 -1.95 -0.62 -4.89
C LEU A 90 -1.16 -1.50 -3.93
N LYS A 91 -1.80 -1.94 -2.84
CA LYS A 91 -1.22 -2.86 -1.86
C LYS A 91 -1.82 -4.25 -2.02
N LEU A 92 -0.99 -5.22 -2.37
CA LEU A 92 -1.34 -6.64 -2.38
C LEU A 92 -0.79 -7.30 -1.11
N ASN A 93 -1.67 -7.89 -0.30
CA ASN A 93 -1.30 -8.55 0.94
C ASN A 93 -1.60 -10.06 0.85
N PHE A 94 -0.57 -10.86 0.76
CA PHE A 94 -0.68 -12.32 0.64
C PHE A 94 -0.56 -13.06 1.97
N SER A 95 -0.39 -12.37 3.10
CA SER A 95 -0.13 -13.01 4.40
C SER A 95 -1.28 -13.89 4.92
N GLY A 96 -2.52 -13.61 4.51
CA GLY A 96 -3.69 -14.38 4.90
C GLY A 96 -3.98 -15.61 4.02
N MET A 97 -3.31 -15.73 2.87
CA MET A 97 -3.57 -16.81 1.90
C MET A 97 -3.05 -18.18 2.35
N PHE A 98 -1.98 -18.19 3.14
CA PHE A 98 -1.28 -19.41 3.55
C PHE A 98 -1.59 -19.83 5.00
N ALA A 99 -2.66 -19.29 5.58
CA ALA A 99 -3.03 -19.57 6.97
C ALA A 99 -3.56 -21.00 7.19
N LEU A 100 -3.88 -21.72 6.11
CA LEU A 100 -4.41 -23.09 6.16
C LEU A 100 -3.42 -24.02 5.44
N SER A 101 -2.62 -24.73 6.22
CA SER A 101 -1.62 -25.71 5.74
C SER A 101 -2.22 -26.95 5.04
N GLU A 102 -3.55 -27.02 4.91
CA GLU A 102 -4.30 -28.15 4.38
C GLU A 102 -5.20 -27.80 3.18
N MET A 103 -5.01 -26.64 2.56
CA MET A 103 -5.80 -26.23 1.38
C MET A 103 -5.44 -27.08 0.16
N ASN A 104 -6.45 -27.56 -0.55
CA ASN A 104 -6.27 -28.11 -1.86
C ASN A 104 -6.04 -26.98 -2.90
N GLU A 105 -5.61 -27.35 -4.11
CA GLU A 105 -5.27 -26.39 -5.18
C GLU A 105 -6.42 -25.44 -5.55
N ASN A 106 -7.66 -25.95 -5.57
CA ASN A 106 -8.84 -25.15 -5.90
C ASN A 106 -9.16 -24.13 -4.79
N GLU A 107 -9.01 -24.52 -3.54
CA GLU A 107 -9.20 -23.62 -2.39
C GLU A 107 -8.13 -22.52 -2.35
N LEU A 108 -6.89 -22.90 -2.65
CA LEU A 108 -5.79 -21.94 -2.75
C LEU A 108 -6.04 -20.92 -3.87
N LYS A 109 -6.46 -21.40 -5.07
CA LYS A 109 -6.84 -20.52 -6.19
C LYS A 109 -7.98 -19.59 -5.79
N THR A 110 -9.05 -20.11 -5.20
CA THR A 110 -10.21 -19.32 -4.77
C THR A 110 -9.81 -18.26 -3.73
N SER A 111 -8.93 -18.60 -2.79
CA SER A 111 -8.41 -17.67 -1.80
C SER A 111 -7.57 -16.57 -2.46
N PHE A 112 -6.73 -16.93 -3.41
CA PHE A 112 -5.94 -15.98 -4.20
C PHE A 112 -6.83 -15.01 -4.96
N ASP A 113 -7.81 -15.51 -5.71
CA ASP A 113 -8.74 -14.70 -6.50
C ASP A 113 -9.49 -13.70 -5.61
N LYS A 114 -9.98 -14.13 -4.45
CA LYS A 114 -10.63 -13.26 -3.46
C LYS A 114 -9.71 -12.15 -2.94
N HIS A 115 -8.44 -12.44 -2.65
CA HIS A 115 -7.50 -11.45 -2.15
C HIS A 115 -7.15 -10.41 -3.21
N ILE A 116 -6.93 -10.83 -4.44
CA ILE A 116 -6.70 -9.91 -5.56
C ILE A 116 -7.94 -9.05 -5.81
N ALA A 117 -9.11 -9.65 -5.94
CA ALA A 117 -10.37 -8.94 -6.14
C ALA A 117 -10.65 -7.91 -5.03
N GLY A 118 -10.38 -8.28 -3.77
CA GLY A 118 -10.50 -7.40 -2.61
C GLY A 118 -9.55 -6.20 -2.69
N SER A 119 -8.30 -6.43 -3.06
CA SER A 119 -7.29 -5.37 -3.20
C SER A 119 -7.62 -4.39 -4.33
N LEU A 120 -8.03 -4.92 -5.49
CA LEU A 120 -8.45 -4.10 -6.64
C LEU A 120 -9.73 -3.31 -6.34
N SER A 121 -10.70 -3.93 -5.68
CA SER A 121 -11.94 -3.26 -5.26
C SER A 121 -11.66 -2.13 -4.25
N GLY A 122 -10.73 -2.34 -3.33
CA GLY A 122 -10.26 -1.32 -2.39
C GLY A 122 -9.59 -0.15 -3.09
N PHE A 123 -8.74 -0.44 -4.08
CA PHE A 123 -8.11 0.58 -4.92
C PHE A 123 -9.15 1.42 -5.67
N LEU A 124 -10.10 0.79 -6.36
CA LEU A 124 -11.18 1.49 -7.06
C LEU A 124 -11.99 2.37 -6.11
N SER A 125 -12.32 1.88 -4.91
CA SER A 125 -13.04 2.67 -3.92
C SER A 125 -12.27 3.90 -3.47
N THR A 126 -10.93 3.80 -3.38
CA THR A 126 -10.06 4.89 -2.95
C THR A 126 -9.87 5.94 -4.04
N TYR A 127 -9.70 5.52 -5.30
CA TYR A 127 -9.26 6.40 -6.38
C TYR A 127 -10.31 6.61 -7.49
N SER A 128 -11.55 6.15 -7.31
CA SER A 128 -12.63 6.26 -8.30
C SER A 128 -12.82 7.68 -8.86
N THR A 129 -12.73 8.68 -8.00
CA THR A 129 -12.85 10.09 -8.39
C THR A 129 -11.71 10.56 -9.29
N ASN A 130 -10.54 9.93 -9.20
CA ASN A 130 -9.39 10.28 -10.03
C ASN A 130 -9.50 9.71 -11.46
N PHE A 131 -10.31 8.66 -11.64
CA PHE A 131 -10.56 8.02 -12.94
C PHE A 131 -11.91 8.42 -13.55
N ASN A 132 -12.66 9.34 -12.93
CA ASN A 132 -14.00 9.78 -13.36
C ASN A 132 -14.96 8.60 -13.59
N LEU A 133 -14.85 7.55 -12.79
CA LEU A 133 -15.70 6.36 -12.90
C LEU A 133 -17.06 6.60 -12.26
N SER A 134 -18.13 6.23 -12.98
CA SER A 134 -19.47 6.20 -12.39
C SER A 134 -19.63 5.09 -11.35
N THR A 135 -20.59 5.23 -10.46
CA THR A 135 -20.88 4.20 -9.44
C THR A 135 -21.23 2.87 -10.07
N GLU A 136 -22.00 2.89 -11.18
CA GLU A 136 -22.39 1.71 -11.94
C GLU A 136 -21.16 1.00 -12.49
N ARG A 137 -20.22 1.75 -13.12
CA ARG A 137 -19.00 1.19 -13.68
C ARG A 137 -18.08 0.62 -12.62
N ILE A 138 -17.99 1.25 -11.44
CA ILE A 138 -17.24 0.71 -10.30
C ILE A 138 -17.83 -0.63 -9.84
N ASN A 139 -19.15 -0.75 -9.78
CA ASN A 139 -19.81 -1.99 -9.35
C ASN A 139 -19.64 -3.11 -10.38
N GLU A 140 -19.71 -2.81 -11.67
CA GLU A 140 -19.41 -3.74 -12.75
C GLU A 140 -17.98 -4.29 -12.63
N LEU A 141 -16.98 -3.41 -12.51
CA LEU A 141 -15.58 -3.80 -12.36
C LEU A 141 -15.36 -4.66 -11.11
N LYS A 142 -15.99 -4.30 -9.98
CA LYS A 142 -15.88 -5.11 -8.75
C LYS A 142 -16.48 -6.51 -8.90
N ASN A 143 -17.51 -6.67 -9.72
CA ASN A 143 -18.08 -7.98 -10.01
C ASN A 143 -17.19 -8.79 -10.97
N GLU A 144 -16.67 -8.15 -12.04
CA GLU A 144 -15.70 -8.77 -12.94
C GLU A 144 -14.46 -9.31 -12.18
N TYR A 145 -13.97 -8.57 -11.17
CA TYR A 145 -12.80 -8.94 -10.39
C TYR A 145 -12.98 -10.19 -9.51
N LYS A 146 -14.22 -10.61 -9.26
CA LYS A 146 -14.51 -11.81 -8.46
C LYS A 146 -14.39 -13.12 -9.25
N GLU A 147 -14.41 -13.05 -10.57
CA GLU A 147 -14.48 -14.24 -11.42
C GLU A 147 -13.11 -14.87 -11.67
N ASP A 148 -12.11 -14.04 -11.98
CA ASP A 148 -10.76 -14.50 -12.32
C ASP A 148 -9.73 -13.42 -11.99
N ALA A 149 -8.81 -13.70 -11.07
CA ALA A 149 -7.82 -12.73 -10.60
C ALA A 149 -6.83 -12.29 -11.68
N ALA A 150 -6.43 -13.19 -12.57
CA ALA A 150 -5.46 -12.87 -13.63
C ALA A 150 -6.09 -11.92 -14.66
N LYS A 151 -7.32 -12.23 -15.09
CA LYS A 151 -8.10 -11.38 -15.97
C LYS A 151 -8.42 -10.04 -15.30
N ALA A 152 -8.83 -10.07 -14.04
CA ALA A 152 -9.10 -8.89 -13.23
C ALA A 152 -7.88 -7.97 -13.16
N PHE A 153 -6.70 -8.52 -12.89
CA PHE A 153 -5.47 -7.74 -12.81
C PHE A 153 -5.07 -7.14 -14.16
N SER A 154 -5.22 -7.91 -15.25
CA SER A 154 -4.97 -7.41 -16.60
C SER A 154 -5.90 -6.25 -16.97
N ASN A 155 -7.21 -6.40 -16.72
CA ASN A 155 -8.20 -5.35 -16.97
C ASN A 155 -7.93 -4.10 -16.12
N PHE A 156 -7.53 -4.31 -14.86
CA PHE A 156 -7.12 -3.23 -13.96
C PHE A 156 -5.90 -2.47 -14.50
N CYS A 157 -4.85 -3.16 -14.95
CA CYS A 157 -3.67 -2.52 -15.52
C CYS A 157 -4.03 -1.66 -16.75
N ASN A 158 -4.91 -2.16 -17.61
CA ASN A 158 -5.41 -1.41 -18.76
C ASN A 158 -6.19 -0.17 -18.34
N LEU A 159 -7.02 -0.27 -17.30
CA LEU A 159 -7.79 0.88 -16.78
C LEU A 159 -6.88 1.99 -16.24
N VAL A 160 -5.79 1.63 -15.57
CA VAL A 160 -4.88 2.61 -14.93
C VAL A 160 -3.89 3.20 -15.93
N ALA A 161 -3.64 2.54 -17.07
CA ALA A 161 -2.73 3.00 -18.12
C ALA A 161 -3.36 4.02 -19.08
N THR A 162 -4.68 4.20 -19.05
CA THR A 162 -5.43 5.20 -19.85
C THR A 162 -5.59 6.51 -19.11
#